data_880be0d884f0de61821c5208510775f9
#
_entry.id   880be0d884f0de61821c5208510775f9
#
_cell.length_a   1.000
_cell.length_b   1.000
_cell.length_c   1.000
_cell.angle_alpha   90.00
_cell.angle_beta   90.00
_cell.angle_gamma   90.00
#
_symmetry.space_group_name_H-M   'P 1'
#
loop_
_entity.id
_entity.type
_entity.pdbx_description
1 polymer ?
#
loop_
_entity_poly.entity_id
_entity_poly.type
_entity_poly.pdbx_seq_one_letter_code
_entity_poly.pdbx_strand_id
1 'polypeptide(L)'
;MTDKKVPLRSAQWFGTADKNGFMYRSWMKNQGIPDHEFQGKPIIGICNTWSELTPCNAHFRKIAEHVKKGVLEAGGFPVEFPVFSSGESNLRPTAMLTRNLASMDVEEAIRGNPVDAVVLLTGCDKTTPALLMGAASCDVPAIVVTGGPMLNGKHKGKDIGSGTVVWQMHEAYKGGQISLDEFLSAEAGMSRSAGTCNTMGTASTMACMAEALGTSLPHNAAIPAVDSRRYVLAHLSGMRIVDMVREDLRLSKILTKAAFENAIKVNAAIGGSTNAVIHLKAIAGRIGVELDLEDWTRVGRGTPTIVDMQPSGRFLMEEFYYAGGLPAVIRRLGESGLLPNPDALTANGQSIWNNCQNSPQYNDEVIRPIDKPLVADGGLCILRGNLSPRGAVLKPSAATPALMQHRGRAVVFENFDDYKARIADPDLDVDETCVLVLKNAGPKGYPGMAEVGNMGLPPKVLAKGVTDMVRISDARMSGTAYGTVVLHVAPEAAAGGPLAAVRNGDFIELDCAGRRLHLDISDEELQARLSDLKPDTSAKIFSSGYSRLYVDHVLQADEGCDFDFLVGCRGSEVPRHSH
;
A
#
# COMPACT_ATOMS: atom_id res chain seq x y z
N MET A 1 24.58 -35.38 6.42
CA MET A 1 23.69 -34.95 5.35
C MET A 1 24.54 -34.23 4.34
N THR A 2 24.64 -34.71 3.12
CA THR A 2 25.40 -34.05 2.05
C THR A 2 24.73 -32.73 1.73
N ASP A 3 25.41 -31.62 2.02
CA ASP A 3 24.97 -30.28 1.61
C ASP A 3 24.76 -30.24 0.08
N LYS A 4 23.53 -30.48 -0.36
CA LYS A 4 23.14 -30.22 -1.75
C LYS A 4 23.20 -28.71 -1.93
N LYS A 5 24.29 -28.18 -2.47
CA LYS A 5 24.33 -26.76 -2.86
C LYS A 5 23.20 -26.48 -3.83
N VAL A 6 22.35 -25.53 -3.48
CA VAL A 6 21.30 -25.01 -4.38
C VAL A 6 21.99 -24.42 -5.61
N PRO A 7 21.64 -24.85 -6.83
CA PRO A 7 22.27 -24.31 -8.02
C PRO A 7 21.93 -22.84 -8.19
N LEU A 8 22.95 -22.00 -8.37
CA LEU A 8 22.76 -20.58 -8.63
C LEU A 8 22.15 -20.37 -10.03
N ARG A 9 21.11 -19.56 -10.12
CA ARG A 9 20.50 -19.17 -11.40
C ARG A 9 21.53 -18.43 -12.28
N SER A 10 22.33 -17.55 -11.67
CA SER A 10 23.42 -16.81 -12.33
C SER A 10 24.50 -17.71 -12.95
N ALA A 11 24.65 -18.94 -12.48
CA ALA A 11 25.60 -19.92 -13.08
C ALA A 11 25.27 -20.21 -14.56
N GLN A 12 24.00 -20.03 -14.97
CA GLN A 12 23.61 -20.21 -16.36
C GLN A 12 24.15 -19.09 -17.28
N TRP A 13 24.59 -17.96 -16.74
CA TRP A 13 25.27 -16.88 -17.46
C TRP A 13 26.80 -16.98 -17.29
N PHE A 14 27.27 -17.12 -16.07
CA PHE A 14 28.70 -16.99 -15.76
C PHE A 14 29.44 -18.30 -15.66
N GLY A 15 28.73 -19.42 -15.51
CA GLY A 15 29.36 -20.74 -15.25
C GLY A 15 29.73 -21.54 -16.49
N THR A 16 29.34 -21.10 -17.71
CA THR A 16 29.59 -21.84 -18.95
C THR A 16 30.90 -21.39 -19.65
N ALA A 17 31.64 -22.33 -20.24
CA ALA A 17 32.84 -22.04 -21.02
C ALA A 17 32.55 -22.02 -22.53
N ASP A 18 31.45 -21.37 -22.91
CA ASP A 18 30.99 -21.21 -24.29
C ASP A 18 31.04 -19.74 -24.75
N LYS A 19 30.56 -19.48 -25.97
CA LYS A 19 30.46 -18.14 -26.58
C LYS A 19 29.67 -17.17 -25.66
N ASN A 20 28.56 -17.62 -25.12
CA ASN A 20 27.69 -16.78 -24.30
C ASN A 20 28.34 -16.46 -22.96
N GLY A 21 28.87 -17.45 -22.25
CA GLY A 21 29.60 -17.26 -21.00
C GLY A 21 30.81 -16.35 -21.16
N PHE A 22 31.54 -16.48 -22.28
CA PHE A 22 32.65 -15.56 -22.63
C PHE A 22 32.13 -14.12 -22.70
N MET A 23 31.05 -13.88 -23.42
CA MET A 23 30.45 -12.54 -23.58
C MET A 23 30.03 -11.99 -22.22
N TYR A 24 29.24 -12.74 -21.46
CA TYR A 24 28.73 -12.29 -20.17
C TYR A 24 29.83 -11.91 -19.18
N ARG A 25 30.87 -12.75 -19.04
CA ARG A 25 32.00 -12.45 -18.15
C ARG A 25 32.87 -11.29 -18.66
N SER A 26 33.00 -11.12 -19.97
CA SER A 26 33.73 -9.98 -20.54
C SER A 26 33.08 -8.66 -20.20
N TRP A 27 31.73 -8.61 -20.25
CA TRP A 27 30.99 -7.39 -19.92
C TRP A 27 30.98 -7.08 -18.41
N MET A 28 31.19 -8.06 -17.55
CA MET A 28 31.44 -7.77 -16.13
C MET A 28 32.84 -7.16 -15.95
N LYS A 29 33.81 -7.64 -16.67
CA LYS A 29 35.21 -7.13 -16.61
C LYS A 29 35.36 -5.70 -17.13
N ASN A 30 34.51 -5.25 -18.07
CA ASN A 30 34.59 -3.88 -18.55
C ASN A 30 34.23 -2.85 -17.48
N GLN A 31 33.56 -3.26 -16.41
CA GLN A 31 33.29 -2.47 -15.23
C GLN A 31 34.40 -2.49 -14.18
N GLY A 32 35.55 -3.12 -14.49
CA GLY A 32 36.65 -3.29 -13.56
C GLY A 32 36.45 -4.42 -12.54
N ILE A 33 35.50 -5.33 -12.77
CA ILE A 33 35.13 -6.40 -11.84
C ILE A 33 35.94 -7.68 -12.21
N PRO A 34 36.83 -8.18 -11.33
CA PRO A 34 37.55 -9.40 -11.59
C PRO A 34 36.70 -10.66 -11.40
N ASP A 35 37.03 -11.74 -12.08
CA ASP A 35 36.23 -12.99 -12.08
C ASP A 35 35.91 -13.52 -10.69
N HIS A 36 36.85 -13.47 -9.75
CA HIS A 36 36.68 -14.03 -8.40
C HIS A 36 35.65 -13.29 -7.54
N GLU A 37 35.23 -12.09 -7.95
CA GLU A 37 34.22 -11.35 -7.23
C GLU A 37 32.79 -11.82 -7.54
N PHE A 38 32.52 -12.32 -8.74
CA PHE A 38 31.15 -12.70 -9.13
C PHE A 38 31.00 -14.19 -9.50
N GLN A 39 32.07 -14.86 -10.04
CA GLN A 39 31.93 -16.26 -10.43
C GLN A 39 31.72 -17.18 -9.22
N GLY A 40 30.66 -18.00 -9.31
CA GLY A 40 30.34 -18.98 -8.27
C GLY A 40 29.80 -18.40 -6.96
N LYS A 41 29.53 -17.09 -6.91
CA LYS A 41 28.89 -16.41 -5.79
C LYS A 41 27.44 -16.11 -6.11
N PRO A 42 26.56 -16.04 -5.09
CA PRO A 42 25.20 -15.52 -5.26
C PRO A 42 25.23 -14.07 -5.78
N ILE A 43 24.55 -13.82 -6.89
CA ILE A 43 24.38 -12.49 -7.46
C ILE A 43 23.11 -11.88 -6.88
N ILE A 44 23.26 -10.82 -6.10
CA ILE A 44 22.16 -10.17 -5.41
C ILE A 44 21.80 -8.86 -6.11
N GLY A 45 20.62 -8.83 -6.72
CA GLY A 45 20.06 -7.61 -7.28
C GLY A 45 19.61 -6.65 -6.19
N ILE A 46 19.98 -5.38 -6.28
CA ILE A 46 19.44 -4.31 -5.43
C ILE A 46 18.49 -3.47 -6.28
N CYS A 47 17.20 -3.77 -6.16
CA CYS A 47 16.10 -3.07 -6.81
C CYS A 47 15.92 -1.71 -6.16
N ASN A 48 16.43 -0.65 -6.76
CA ASN A 48 16.45 0.68 -6.13
C ASN A 48 15.44 1.62 -6.77
N THR A 49 14.43 2.03 -5.99
CA THR A 49 13.45 3.06 -6.36
C THR A 49 13.93 4.49 -6.04
N TRP A 50 15.23 4.72 -5.93
CA TRP A 50 15.76 6.05 -5.73
C TRP A 50 15.32 7.00 -6.86
N SER A 51 14.86 8.19 -6.47
CA SER A 51 14.57 9.28 -7.41
C SER A 51 14.46 10.61 -6.67
N GLU A 52 14.99 11.68 -7.24
CA GLU A 52 14.76 13.05 -6.76
C GLU A 52 13.33 13.53 -7.06
N LEU A 53 12.65 12.92 -8.05
CA LEU A 53 11.23 13.17 -8.34
C LEU A 53 10.30 12.53 -7.31
N THR A 54 10.81 11.61 -6.49
CA THR A 54 10.08 10.94 -5.41
C THR A 54 10.77 11.22 -4.08
N PRO A 55 10.46 12.33 -3.40
CA PRO A 55 11.16 12.76 -2.18
C PRO A 55 11.22 11.70 -1.08
N CYS A 56 10.17 10.86 -0.96
CA CYS A 56 10.14 9.74 -0.02
C CYS A 56 11.30 8.74 -0.21
N ASN A 57 11.86 8.65 -1.43
CA ASN A 57 12.88 7.68 -1.82
C ASN A 57 14.26 8.34 -2.11
N ALA A 58 14.38 9.65 -1.96
CA ALA A 58 15.58 10.40 -2.34
C ALA A 58 16.86 9.98 -1.58
N HIS A 59 16.72 9.35 -0.41
CA HIS A 59 17.84 8.90 0.42
C HIS A 59 18.30 7.45 0.14
N PHE A 60 17.71 6.75 -0.80
CA PHE A 60 17.93 5.30 -1.01
C PHE A 60 19.31 4.92 -1.54
N ARG A 61 20.04 5.83 -2.18
CA ARG A 61 21.45 5.58 -2.54
C ARG A 61 22.28 5.19 -1.31
N LYS A 62 22.08 5.91 -0.20
CA LYS A 62 22.80 5.60 1.04
C LYS A 62 22.38 4.27 1.65
N ILE A 63 21.08 3.91 1.58
CA ILE A 63 20.60 2.60 2.03
C ILE A 63 21.21 1.48 1.18
N ALA A 64 21.25 1.66 -0.15
CA ALA A 64 21.83 0.69 -1.07
C ALA A 64 23.31 0.39 -0.77
N GLU A 65 24.10 1.40 -0.39
CA GLU A 65 25.50 1.21 0.01
C GLU A 65 25.64 0.29 1.24
N HIS A 66 24.74 0.40 2.21
CA HIS A 66 24.75 -0.47 3.39
C HIS A 66 24.31 -1.90 3.05
N VAL A 67 23.32 -2.06 2.17
CA VAL A 67 22.93 -3.37 1.65
C VAL A 67 24.11 -4.04 0.92
N LYS A 68 24.81 -3.32 0.02
CA LYS A 68 25.98 -3.83 -0.70
C LYS A 68 27.06 -4.34 0.25
N LYS A 69 27.36 -3.60 1.32
CA LYS A 69 28.32 -4.02 2.34
C LYS A 69 27.93 -5.35 2.97
N GLY A 70 26.65 -5.50 3.37
CA GLY A 70 26.15 -6.75 3.95
C GLY A 70 26.22 -7.93 2.97
N VAL A 71 25.87 -7.72 1.71
CA VAL A 71 25.97 -8.74 0.66
C VAL A 71 27.42 -9.21 0.48
N LEU A 72 28.37 -8.28 0.40
CA LEU A 72 29.80 -8.60 0.25
C LEU A 72 30.34 -9.35 1.47
N GLU A 73 30.01 -8.90 2.68
CA GLU A 73 30.41 -9.56 3.93
C GLU A 73 29.92 -11.01 4.01
N ALA A 74 28.69 -11.28 3.55
CA ALA A 74 28.11 -12.62 3.51
C ALA A 74 28.62 -13.48 2.33
N GLY A 75 29.52 -12.93 1.47
CA GLY A 75 30.14 -13.65 0.34
C GLY A 75 29.25 -13.71 -0.92
N GLY A 76 28.28 -12.83 -1.06
CA GLY A 76 27.54 -12.58 -2.29
C GLY A 76 28.19 -11.49 -3.14
N PHE A 77 27.63 -11.23 -4.31
CA PHE A 77 28.03 -10.12 -5.18
C PHE A 77 26.81 -9.21 -5.46
N PRO A 78 26.83 -7.94 -5.03
CA PRO A 78 25.71 -7.04 -5.20
C PRO A 78 25.72 -6.34 -6.58
N VAL A 79 24.57 -6.29 -7.24
CA VAL A 79 24.32 -5.53 -8.47
C VAL A 79 23.14 -4.60 -8.25
N GLU A 80 23.38 -3.31 -8.23
CA GLU A 80 22.31 -2.31 -8.10
C GLU A 80 21.77 -1.92 -9.47
N PHE A 81 20.44 -1.85 -9.56
CA PHE A 81 19.76 -1.37 -10.75
C PHE A 81 18.54 -0.48 -10.38
N PRO A 82 18.27 0.58 -11.17
CA PRO A 82 17.14 1.44 -10.96
C PRO A 82 15.84 0.76 -11.43
N VAL A 83 14.75 1.07 -10.75
CA VAL A 83 13.39 0.74 -11.20
C VAL A 83 12.50 1.95 -11.04
N PHE A 84 11.37 1.98 -11.74
CA PHE A 84 10.47 3.12 -11.74
C PHE A 84 10.03 3.49 -10.31
N SER A 85 10.19 4.77 -9.95
CA SER A 85 9.84 5.31 -8.63
C SER A 85 8.50 6.02 -8.65
N SER A 86 7.45 5.36 -8.15
CA SER A 86 6.08 5.91 -8.07
C SER A 86 5.89 6.72 -6.81
N GLY A 87 5.99 8.05 -6.89
CA GLY A 87 5.86 8.96 -5.75
C GLY A 87 4.50 9.67 -5.68
N GLU A 88 3.70 9.41 -4.65
CA GLU A 88 2.34 9.97 -4.53
C GLU A 88 2.32 11.51 -4.39
N SER A 89 3.36 12.11 -3.78
CA SER A 89 3.41 13.56 -3.58
C SER A 89 3.41 14.35 -4.89
N ASN A 90 4.19 13.94 -5.88
CA ASN A 90 4.47 14.74 -7.07
C ASN A 90 3.93 14.13 -8.37
N LEU A 91 3.79 12.81 -8.45
CA LEU A 91 3.37 12.12 -9.67
C LEU A 91 1.87 12.30 -9.93
N ARG A 92 1.51 12.69 -11.16
CA ARG A 92 0.12 12.89 -11.59
C ARG A 92 -0.20 11.99 -12.80
N PRO A 93 -1.47 11.58 -12.96
CA PRO A 93 -2.63 11.92 -12.13
C PRO A 93 -2.57 11.33 -10.72
N THR A 94 -1.98 10.17 -10.52
CA THR A 94 -1.76 9.49 -9.24
C THR A 94 -0.66 8.42 -9.39
N ALA A 95 0.12 8.17 -8.34
CA ALA A 95 1.16 7.13 -8.36
C ALA A 95 0.58 5.71 -8.59
N MET A 96 -0.68 5.49 -8.28
CA MET A 96 -1.32 4.19 -8.52
C MET A 96 -1.42 3.84 -10.01
N LEU A 97 -1.52 4.82 -10.90
CA LEU A 97 -1.49 4.58 -12.35
C LEU A 97 -0.22 3.81 -12.77
N THR A 98 0.91 4.14 -12.15
CA THR A 98 2.22 3.56 -12.52
C THR A 98 2.64 2.39 -11.65
N ARG A 99 1.83 1.95 -10.65
CA ARG A 99 2.16 0.80 -9.79
C ARG A 99 2.40 -0.48 -10.61
N ASN A 100 1.52 -0.78 -11.56
CA ASN A 100 1.64 -1.97 -12.39
C ASN A 100 2.81 -1.86 -13.37
N LEU A 101 3.06 -0.67 -13.94
CA LEU A 101 4.25 -0.41 -14.76
C LEU A 101 5.55 -0.68 -13.98
N ALA A 102 5.66 -0.15 -12.76
CA ALA A 102 6.82 -0.40 -11.89
C ALA A 102 6.97 -1.89 -11.56
N SER A 103 5.87 -2.62 -11.36
CA SER A 103 5.93 -4.06 -11.10
C SER A 103 6.41 -4.85 -12.32
N MET A 104 6.06 -4.43 -13.53
CA MET A 104 6.57 -5.03 -14.78
C MET A 104 8.06 -4.77 -14.94
N ASP A 105 8.50 -3.55 -14.68
CA ASP A 105 9.91 -3.15 -14.73
C ASP A 105 10.75 -4.04 -13.80
N VAL A 106 10.33 -4.21 -12.55
CA VAL A 106 10.98 -5.11 -11.58
C VAL A 106 10.99 -6.57 -12.06
N GLU A 107 9.86 -7.07 -12.53
CA GLU A 107 9.73 -8.45 -13.01
C GLU A 107 10.71 -8.72 -14.16
N GLU A 108 10.71 -7.88 -15.18
CA GLU A 108 11.58 -8.08 -16.34
C GLU A 108 13.06 -7.84 -16.03
N ALA A 109 13.37 -6.89 -15.13
CA ALA A 109 14.74 -6.71 -14.64
C ALA A 109 15.26 -7.96 -13.92
N ILE A 110 14.45 -8.63 -13.10
CA ILE A 110 14.83 -9.89 -12.43
C ILE A 110 14.94 -11.04 -13.43
N ARG A 111 13.94 -11.23 -14.28
CA ARG A 111 13.87 -12.37 -15.22
C ARG A 111 14.97 -12.32 -16.27
N GLY A 112 15.21 -11.14 -16.85
CA GLY A 112 16.17 -10.97 -17.96
C GLY A 112 17.63 -10.94 -17.53
N ASN A 113 17.95 -10.81 -16.25
CA ASN A 113 19.31 -10.61 -15.76
C ASN A 113 19.81 -11.74 -14.85
N PRO A 114 21.15 -11.90 -14.68
CA PRO A 114 21.77 -12.99 -13.92
C PRO A 114 21.72 -12.76 -12.40
N VAL A 115 20.53 -12.52 -11.84
CA VAL A 115 20.35 -12.34 -10.40
C VAL A 115 19.77 -13.61 -9.75
N ASP A 116 20.32 -14.01 -8.61
CA ASP A 116 19.85 -15.17 -7.84
C ASP A 116 18.80 -14.80 -6.80
N ALA A 117 18.84 -13.55 -6.33
CA ALA A 117 17.92 -13.00 -5.34
C ALA A 117 17.89 -11.48 -5.43
N VAL A 118 16.93 -10.84 -4.78
CA VAL A 118 16.79 -9.38 -4.78
C VAL A 118 16.54 -8.78 -3.41
N VAL A 119 17.13 -7.61 -3.16
CA VAL A 119 16.76 -6.70 -2.09
C VAL A 119 15.90 -5.60 -2.69
N LEU A 120 14.69 -5.44 -2.17
CA LEU A 120 13.70 -4.48 -2.66
C LEU A 120 13.74 -3.21 -1.81
N LEU A 121 14.33 -2.13 -2.33
CA LEU A 121 14.36 -0.82 -1.65
C LEU A 121 13.07 -0.08 -1.94
N THR A 122 12.20 0.03 -0.95
CA THR A 122 10.84 0.54 -1.09
C THR A 122 10.57 1.68 -0.09
N GLY A 123 9.66 2.58 -0.41
CA GLY A 123 9.35 3.70 0.48
C GLY A 123 7.95 4.27 0.28
N CYS A 124 7.75 5.06 -0.77
CA CYS A 124 6.47 5.68 -1.04
C CYS A 124 5.36 4.66 -1.28
N ASP A 125 4.12 5.06 -1.11
CA ASP A 125 2.88 4.28 -1.09
C ASP A 125 2.80 3.13 -2.08
N LYS A 126 3.24 3.36 -3.31
CA LYS A 126 3.05 2.41 -4.43
C LYS A 126 4.32 1.64 -4.75
N THR A 127 5.50 2.07 -4.26
CA THR A 127 6.75 1.34 -4.51
C THR A 127 6.82 0.02 -3.74
N THR A 128 6.32 -0.01 -2.49
CA THR A 128 6.29 -1.25 -1.71
C THR A 128 5.47 -2.35 -2.38
N PRO A 129 4.19 -2.14 -2.73
CA PRO A 129 3.43 -3.17 -3.42
C PRO A 129 3.97 -3.47 -4.82
N ALA A 130 4.44 -2.47 -5.59
CA ALA A 130 4.94 -2.69 -6.94
C ALA A 130 6.14 -3.64 -6.97
N LEU A 131 7.13 -3.41 -6.10
CA LEU A 131 8.32 -4.25 -6.06
C LEU A 131 8.02 -5.66 -5.55
N LEU A 132 7.15 -5.79 -4.55
CA LEU A 132 6.69 -7.10 -4.09
C LEU A 132 5.92 -7.86 -5.17
N MET A 133 5.04 -7.19 -5.93
CA MET A 133 4.33 -7.80 -7.06
C MET A 133 5.29 -8.34 -8.11
N GLY A 134 6.27 -7.53 -8.54
CA GLY A 134 7.26 -7.94 -9.55
C GLY A 134 8.13 -9.10 -9.07
N ALA A 135 8.65 -9.06 -7.84
CA ALA A 135 9.45 -10.13 -7.27
C ALA A 135 8.64 -11.41 -7.03
N ALA A 136 7.36 -11.28 -6.61
CA ALA A 136 6.44 -12.41 -6.41
C ALA A 136 6.17 -13.16 -7.73
N SER A 137 6.02 -12.43 -8.85
CA SER A 137 5.87 -13.03 -10.18
C SER A 137 7.05 -13.90 -10.58
N CYS A 138 8.26 -13.56 -10.12
CA CYS A 138 9.50 -14.29 -10.45
C CYS A 138 9.78 -15.46 -9.50
N ASP A 139 9.21 -15.44 -8.31
CA ASP A 139 9.44 -16.40 -7.22
C ASP A 139 10.93 -16.66 -6.94
N VAL A 140 11.71 -15.59 -6.80
CA VAL A 140 13.11 -15.65 -6.34
C VAL A 140 13.18 -15.31 -4.84
N PRO A 141 14.24 -15.69 -4.13
CA PRO A 141 14.50 -15.15 -2.79
C PRO A 141 14.50 -13.62 -2.84
N ALA A 142 13.68 -12.99 -1.98
CA ALA A 142 13.58 -11.54 -1.94
C ALA A 142 13.36 -11.04 -0.51
N ILE A 143 13.97 -9.90 -0.18
CA ILE A 143 13.83 -9.24 1.12
C ILE A 143 13.55 -7.76 0.92
N VAL A 144 12.60 -7.22 1.68
CA VAL A 144 12.21 -5.81 1.63
C VAL A 144 13.02 -5.00 2.63
N VAL A 145 13.55 -3.87 2.18
CA VAL A 145 14.14 -2.83 3.02
C VAL A 145 13.39 -1.52 2.74
N THR A 146 12.61 -1.06 3.71
CA THR A 146 11.88 0.21 3.58
C THR A 146 12.77 1.40 3.89
N GLY A 147 12.44 2.55 3.31
CA GLY A 147 13.18 3.80 3.56
C GLY A 147 13.02 4.35 4.99
N GLY A 148 11.94 3.96 5.67
CA GLY A 148 11.55 4.48 6.98
C GLY A 148 10.80 5.81 6.93
N PRO A 149 10.01 6.12 7.96
CA PRO A 149 9.27 7.37 8.07
C PRO A 149 10.18 8.57 8.36
N MET A 150 9.70 9.76 7.99
CA MET A 150 10.27 11.03 8.46
C MET A 150 10.18 11.13 9.99
N LEU A 151 11.01 11.95 10.59
CA LEU A 151 10.84 12.42 11.97
C LEU A 151 9.54 13.23 12.08
N ASN A 152 9.00 13.33 13.29
CA ASN A 152 7.82 14.16 13.55
C ASN A 152 8.02 15.59 13.04
N GLY A 153 7.07 16.10 12.27
CA GLY A 153 7.05 17.53 11.94
C GLY A 153 6.89 18.38 13.21
N LYS A 154 7.31 19.63 13.15
CA LYS A 154 7.23 20.58 14.29
C LYS A 154 6.67 21.90 13.84
N HIS A 155 5.61 22.36 14.50
CA HIS A 155 5.05 23.70 14.30
C HIS A 155 4.61 24.29 15.65
N LYS A 156 5.08 25.50 15.99
CA LYS A 156 4.79 26.20 17.26
C LYS A 156 4.96 25.29 18.51
N GLY A 157 6.04 24.49 18.52
CA GLY A 157 6.35 23.59 19.64
C GLY A 157 5.51 22.32 19.73
N LYS A 158 4.59 22.08 18.80
CA LYS A 158 3.75 20.88 18.73
C LYS A 158 4.20 19.97 17.61
N ASP A 159 3.95 18.67 17.78
CA ASP A 159 4.15 17.68 16.73
C ASP A 159 3.03 17.78 15.70
N ILE A 160 3.42 17.68 14.42
CA ILE A 160 2.49 17.70 13.30
C ILE A 160 2.79 16.53 12.35
N GLY A 161 1.73 15.85 11.92
CA GLY A 161 1.82 14.71 11.01
C GLY A 161 1.71 15.10 9.55
N SER A 162 2.49 14.43 8.70
CA SER A 162 2.38 14.57 7.26
C SER A 162 0.97 14.18 6.76
N GLY A 163 0.39 15.02 5.92
CA GLY A 163 -0.96 14.85 5.39
C GLY A 163 -2.06 15.46 6.27
N THR A 164 -2.16 15.11 7.54
CA THR A 164 -3.20 15.65 8.44
C THR A 164 -3.12 17.17 8.59
N VAL A 165 -1.92 17.68 8.83
CA VAL A 165 -1.71 19.13 9.01
C VAL A 165 -1.99 19.93 7.73
N VAL A 166 -1.79 19.35 6.55
CA VAL A 166 -2.03 20.04 5.27
C VAL A 166 -3.48 20.52 5.17
N TRP A 167 -4.42 19.64 5.49
CA TRP A 167 -5.85 19.97 5.46
C TRP A 167 -6.22 21.05 6.50
N GLN A 168 -5.74 20.88 7.73
CA GLN A 168 -6.00 21.83 8.83
C GLN A 168 -5.47 23.22 8.53
N MET A 169 -4.21 23.33 8.08
CA MET A 169 -3.58 24.60 7.76
C MET A 169 -4.21 25.27 6.53
N HIS A 170 -4.58 24.49 5.51
CA HIS A 170 -5.25 25.02 4.34
C HIS A 170 -6.64 25.59 4.66
N GLU A 171 -7.42 24.90 5.47
CA GLU A 171 -8.72 25.40 5.93
C GLU A 171 -8.60 26.66 6.80
N ALA A 172 -7.64 26.67 7.73
CA ALA A 172 -7.37 27.82 8.59
C ALA A 172 -6.91 29.04 7.77
N TYR A 173 -6.05 28.83 6.75
CA TYR A 173 -5.60 29.90 5.87
C TYR A 173 -6.74 30.44 5.00
N LYS A 174 -7.54 29.57 4.37
CA LYS A 174 -8.73 29.97 3.60
C LYS A 174 -9.77 30.69 4.46
N GLY A 175 -9.92 30.27 5.71
CA GLY A 175 -10.81 30.91 6.67
C GLY A 175 -10.27 32.21 7.26
N GLY A 176 -9.09 32.66 6.86
CA GLY A 176 -8.45 33.88 7.38
C GLY A 176 -8.01 33.79 8.85
N GLN A 177 -7.92 32.58 9.41
CA GLN A 177 -7.53 32.34 10.80
C GLN A 177 -6.03 32.41 11.02
N ILE A 178 -5.24 32.16 9.97
CA ILE A 178 -3.77 32.25 9.95
C ILE A 178 -3.29 33.06 8.76
N SER A 179 -2.09 33.65 8.89
CA SER A 179 -1.42 34.36 7.80
C SER A 179 -0.77 33.41 6.81
N LEU A 180 -0.38 33.92 5.63
CA LEU A 180 0.44 33.18 4.65
C LEU A 180 1.77 32.75 5.25
N ASP A 181 2.43 33.64 6.01
CA ASP A 181 3.72 33.32 6.67
C ASP A 181 3.59 32.17 7.66
N GLU A 182 2.49 32.12 8.39
CA GLU A 182 2.21 31.00 9.30
C GLU A 182 1.93 29.71 8.54
N PHE A 183 1.18 29.77 7.45
CA PHE A 183 0.93 28.63 6.56
C PHE A 183 2.26 28.05 6.02
N LEU A 184 3.13 28.92 5.46
CA LEU A 184 4.45 28.52 4.93
C LEU A 184 5.39 28.02 6.03
N SER A 185 5.30 28.56 7.25
CA SER A 185 6.07 28.06 8.40
C SER A 185 5.66 26.64 8.79
N ALA A 186 4.36 26.34 8.78
CA ALA A 186 3.85 24.99 9.03
C ALA A 186 4.29 24.00 7.94
N GLU A 187 4.25 24.42 6.66
CA GLU A 187 4.74 23.64 5.53
C GLU A 187 6.21 23.23 5.72
N ALA A 188 7.09 24.21 6.00
CA ALA A 188 8.52 23.96 6.24
C ALA A 188 8.76 23.05 7.45
N GLY A 189 7.95 23.18 8.50
CA GLY A 189 8.05 22.37 9.72
C GLY A 189 7.56 20.94 9.56
N MET A 190 6.66 20.66 8.60
CA MET A 190 6.07 19.33 8.40
C MET A 190 7.08 18.30 7.87
N SER A 191 7.90 18.67 6.89
CA SER A 191 8.81 17.74 6.17
C SER A 191 10.27 18.03 6.49
N ARG A 192 10.67 17.88 7.75
CA ARG A 192 11.98 18.28 8.27
C ARG A 192 13.10 17.26 8.15
N SER A 193 12.85 16.08 7.61
CA SER A 193 13.85 15.04 7.38
C SER A 193 13.56 14.22 6.14
N ALA A 194 14.54 13.46 5.67
CA ALA A 194 14.29 12.38 4.70
C ALA A 194 13.31 11.34 5.27
N GLY A 195 12.64 10.60 4.41
CA GLY A 195 11.74 9.51 4.78
C GLY A 195 10.37 9.60 4.12
N THR A 196 9.54 8.60 4.41
CA THR A 196 8.15 8.54 3.97
C THR A 196 7.24 9.32 4.92
N CYS A 197 5.93 9.37 4.63
CA CYS A 197 4.96 9.93 5.57
C CYS A 197 5.12 9.33 6.98
N ASN A 198 4.94 10.18 8.00
CA ASN A 198 5.11 9.82 9.41
C ASN A 198 3.79 9.56 10.16
N THR A 199 2.67 9.50 9.45
CA THR A 199 1.36 9.04 9.95
C THR A 199 1.13 7.59 9.55
N MET A 200 0.12 6.90 10.10
CA MET A 200 -0.31 5.58 9.63
C MET A 200 -1.13 5.69 8.33
N GLY A 201 -0.55 6.39 7.34
CA GLY A 201 -1.03 6.45 5.97
C GLY A 201 -0.65 5.20 5.17
N THR A 202 -0.78 5.25 3.84
CA THR A 202 -0.54 4.07 3.00
C THR A 202 0.93 3.64 2.98
N ALA A 203 1.89 4.57 2.98
CA ALA A 203 3.32 4.23 3.01
C ALA A 203 3.69 3.44 4.27
N SER A 204 3.32 3.95 5.46
CA SER A 204 3.56 3.27 6.73
C SER A 204 2.79 1.97 6.85
N THR A 205 1.53 1.95 6.41
CA THR A 205 0.73 0.72 6.36
C THR A 205 1.40 -0.35 5.51
N MET A 206 1.85 -0.03 4.30
CA MET A 206 2.48 -1.03 3.43
C MET A 206 3.85 -1.48 3.94
N ALA A 207 4.59 -0.62 4.64
CA ALA A 207 5.79 -1.02 5.36
C ALA A 207 5.46 -2.03 6.47
N CYS A 208 4.40 -1.78 7.26
CA CYS A 208 3.90 -2.73 8.26
C CYS A 208 3.40 -4.03 7.62
N MET A 209 2.74 -3.95 6.47
CA MET A 209 2.29 -5.15 5.74
C MET A 209 3.46 -5.99 5.24
N ALA A 210 4.53 -5.39 4.70
CA ALA A 210 5.73 -6.11 4.28
C ALA A 210 6.37 -6.87 5.47
N GLU A 211 6.39 -6.27 6.65
CA GLU A 211 6.89 -6.91 7.88
C GLU A 211 5.93 -8.00 8.38
N ALA A 212 4.62 -7.76 8.39
CA ALA A 212 3.61 -8.73 8.81
C ALA A 212 3.49 -9.94 7.86
N LEU A 213 3.73 -9.74 6.56
CA LEU A 213 3.86 -10.81 5.56
C LEU A 213 5.14 -11.63 5.74
N GLY A 214 6.07 -11.18 6.58
CA GLY A 214 7.36 -11.85 6.80
C GLY A 214 8.41 -11.57 5.73
N THR A 215 8.20 -10.62 4.82
CA THR A 215 9.13 -10.34 3.71
C THR A 215 10.31 -9.44 4.09
N SER A 216 10.41 -9.01 5.35
CA SER A 216 11.50 -8.17 5.85
C SER A 216 12.01 -8.66 7.22
N LEU A 217 13.11 -8.09 7.67
CA LEU A 217 13.56 -8.27 9.06
C LEU A 217 12.64 -7.50 10.02
N PRO A 218 12.50 -7.93 11.30
CA PRO A 218 11.73 -7.22 12.32
C PRO A 218 12.17 -5.76 12.49
N HIS A 219 11.24 -4.89 12.86
CA HIS A 219 11.39 -3.44 13.00
C HIS A 219 11.58 -2.65 11.69
N ASN A 220 11.61 -3.31 10.54
CA ASN A 220 11.81 -2.66 9.25
C ASN A 220 10.78 -1.55 8.98
N ALA A 221 9.53 -1.73 9.40
CA ALA A 221 8.45 -0.79 9.11
C ALA A 221 8.64 0.59 9.77
N ALA A 222 9.14 0.63 11.01
CA ALA A 222 8.98 1.80 11.87
C ALA A 222 10.27 2.59 12.15
N ILE A 223 11.47 2.01 11.97
CA ILE A 223 12.73 2.74 12.21
C ILE A 223 12.73 4.02 11.36
N PRO A 224 12.92 5.22 11.95
CA PRO A 224 13.00 6.46 11.20
C PRO A 224 14.09 6.44 10.11
N ALA A 225 13.85 7.12 9.01
CA ALA A 225 14.76 7.12 7.86
C ALA A 225 16.17 7.64 8.17
N VAL A 226 16.29 8.55 9.11
CA VAL A 226 17.56 9.20 9.51
C VAL A 226 18.23 8.54 10.72
N ASP A 227 17.58 7.55 11.34
CA ASP A 227 18.14 6.79 12.44
C ASP A 227 19.22 5.82 11.94
N SER A 228 20.36 5.76 12.63
CA SER A 228 21.48 4.89 12.24
C SER A 228 21.11 3.41 12.21
N ARG A 229 20.13 2.99 13.00
CA ARG A 229 19.60 1.61 13.00
C ARG A 229 18.94 1.22 11.69
N ARG A 230 18.46 2.19 10.88
CA ARG A 230 17.99 1.97 9.50
C ARG A 230 19.12 1.43 8.62
N TYR A 231 20.32 1.97 8.74
CA TYR A 231 21.48 1.52 8.00
C TYR A 231 22.00 0.16 8.49
N VAL A 232 21.94 -0.09 9.81
CA VAL A 232 22.25 -1.41 10.37
C VAL A 232 21.29 -2.47 9.82
N LEU A 233 20.00 -2.19 9.81
CA LEU A 233 18.99 -3.12 9.27
C LEU A 233 19.22 -3.37 7.78
N ALA A 234 19.57 -2.34 7.00
CA ALA A 234 19.91 -2.48 5.58
C ALA A 234 21.11 -3.41 5.37
N HIS A 235 22.16 -3.25 6.18
CA HIS A 235 23.34 -4.12 6.16
C HIS A 235 22.98 -5.58 6.49
N LEU A 236 22.24 -5.80 7.59
CA LEU A 236 21.80 -7.14 8.01
C LEU A 236 20.89 -7.79 6.95
N SER A 237 20.04 -7.01 6.29
CA SER A 237 19.22 -7.50 5.18
C SER A 237 20.07 -7.92 3.98
N GLY A 238 21.15 -7.18 3.71
CA GLY A 238 22.14 -7.54 2.70
C GLY A 238 22.89 -8.87 3.02
N MET A 239 23.18 -9.11 4.29
CA MET A 239 23.74 -10.41 4.71
C MET A 239 22.69 -11.52 4.56
N ARG A 240 21.48 -11.28 5.07
CA ARG A 240 20.42 -12.29 5.12
C ARG A 240 19.98 -12.77 3.74
N ILE A 241 19.90 -11.91 2.73
CA ILE A 241 19.48 -12.31 1.39
C ILE A 241 20.44 -13.34 0.77
N VAL A 242 21.73 -13.29 1.09
CA VAL A 242 22.72 -14.27 0.63
C VAL A 242 22.44 -15.65 1.25
N ASP A 243 22.06 -15.70 2.53
CA ASP A 243 21.66 -16.95 3.18
C ASP A 243 20.33 -17.48 2.63
N MET A 244 19.37 -16.60 2.31
CA MET A 244 18.11 -17.00 1.67
C MET A 244 18.35 -17.71 0.33
N VAL A 245 19.37 -17.29 -0.45
CA VAL A 245 19.77 -18.02 -1.68
C VAL A 245 20.27 -19.42 -1.34
N ARG A 246 21.14 -19.57 -0.33
CA ARG A 246 21.69 -20.86 0.10
C ARG A 246 20.61 -21.82 0.62
N GLU A 247 19.60 -21.27 1.25
CA GLU A 247 18.44 -21.99 1.81
C GLU A 247 17.34 -22.25 0.78
N ASP A 248 17.42 -21.69 -0.42
CA ASP A 248 16.34 -21.62 -1.42
C ASP A 248 15.05 -21.06 -0.81
N LEU A 249 15.17 -20.03 0.04
CA LEU A 249 14.03 -19.40 0.69
C LEU A 249 13.38 -18.35 -0.23
N ARG A 250 12.49 -18.84 -1.08
CA ARG A 250 11.76 -18.06 -2.10
C ARG A 250 10.52 -17.40 -1.52
N LEU A 251 9.97 -16.40 -2.23
CA LEU A 251 8.76 -15.70 -1.82
C LEU A 251 7.55 -16.62 -1.69
N SER A 252 7.41 -17.67 -2.50
CA SER A 252 6.30 -18.64 -2.38
C SER A 252 6.29 -19.41 -1.05
N LYS A 253 7.43 -19.52 -0.36
CA LYS A 253 7.51 -20.12 0.97
C LYS A 253 7.10 -19.15 2.09
N ILE A 254 7.16 -17.85 1.84
CA ILE A 254 6.85 -16.77 2.79
C ILE A 254 5.43 -16.22 2.54
N LEU A 255 5.12 -15.84 1.31
CA LEU A 255 3.83 -15.27 0.90
C LEU A 255 2.77 -16.35 0.76
N THR A 256 2.39 -16.98 1.86
CA THR A 256 1.35 -18.00 1.94
C THR A 256 0.01 -17.39 2.38
N LYS A 257 -1.08 -18.11 2.23
CA LYS A 257 -2.40 -17.68 2.76
C LYS A 257 -2.30 -17.27 4.23
N ALA A 258 -1.55 -18.04 5.03
CA ALA A 258 -1.29 -17.77 6.44
C ALA A 258 -0.62 -16.40 6.68
N ALA A 259 0.36 -16.03 5.85
CA ALA A 259 1.00 -14.72 5.94
C ALA A 259 0.04 -13.57 5.61
N PHE A 260 -0.82 -13.73 4.59
CA PHE A 260 -1.83 -12.73 4.25
C PHE A 260 -2.90 -12.60 5.33
N GLU A 261 -3.33 -13.68 5.97
CA GLU A 261 -4.24 -13.61 7.11
C GLU A 261 -3.63 -12.86 8.31
N ASN A 262 -2.36 -13.09 8.61
CA ASN A 262 -1.63 -12.30 9.61
C ASN A 262 -1.60 -10.80 9.22
N ALA A 263 -1.32 -10.49 7.96
CA ALA A 263 -1.29 -9.11 7.48
C ALA A 263 -2.67 -8.42 7.59
N ILE A 264 -3.76 -9.11 7.28
CA ILE A 264 -5.15 -8.61 7.46
C ILE A 264 -5.40 -8.27 8.94
N LYS A 265 -5.03 -9.18 9.85
CA LYS A 265 -5.19 -8.99 11.30
C LYS A 265 -4.38 -7.80 11.80
N VAL A 266 -3.12 -7.71 11.39
CA VAL A 266 -2.22 -6.60 11.73
C VAL A 266 -2.75 -5.27 11.17
N ASN A 267 -3.26 -5.25 9.93
CA ASN A 267 -3.84 -4.04 9.33
C ASN A 267 -4.99 -3.47 10.17
N ALA A 268 -5.86 -4.33 10.70
CA ALA A 268 -6.94 -3.94 11.61
C ALA A 268 -6.38 -3.39 12.94
N ALA A 269 -5.39 -4.08 13.53
CA ALA A 269 -4.81 -3.70 14.82
C ALA A 269 -4.06 -2.36 14.79
N ILE A 270 -3.43 -2.01 13.68
CA ILE A 270 -2.73 -0.72 13.52
C ILE A 270 -3.65 0.40 13.01
N GLY A 271 -4.92 0.12 12.71
CA GLY A 271 -5.80 1.08 12.04
C GLY A 271 -5.25 1.51 10.67
N GLY A 272 -4.77 0.54 9.89
CA GLY A 272 -4.10 0.78 8.62
C GLY A 272 -5.01 1.29 7.50
N SER A 273 -4.40 1.65 6.38
CA SER A 273 -5.07 2.20 5.19
C SER A 273 -5.98 1.17 4.50
N THR A 274 -7.11 1.62 3.96
CA THR A 274 -7.98 0.83 3.05
C THR A 274 -7.24 0.41 1.78
N ASN A 275 -6.25 1.18 1.34
CA ASN A 275 -5.43 0.86 0.16
C ASN A 275 -4.70 -0.49 0.29
N ALA A 276 -4.44 -0.95 1.51
CA ALA A 276 -3.83 -2.26 1.77
C ALA A 276 -4.65 -3.41 1.17
N VAL A 277 -5.98 -3.30 1.12
CA VAL A 277 -6.86 -4.31 0.49
C VAL A 277 -6.45 -4.55 -0.96
N ILE A 278 -6.40 -3.48 -1.76
CA ILE A 278 -6.02 -3.53 -3.18
C ILE A 278 -4.60 -4.09 -3.35
N HIS A 279 -3.67 -3.64 -2.50
CA HIS A 279 -2.26 -4.01 -2.65
C HIS A 279 -1.98 -5.45 -2.22
N LEU A 280 -2.56 -5.91 -1.11
CA LEU A 280 -2.42 -7.30 -0.67
C LEU A 280 -3.05 -8.27 -1.67
N LYS A 281 -4.22 -7.93 -2.24
CA LYS A 281 -4.84 -8.73 -3.31
C LYS A 281 -3.94 -8.84 -4.54
N ALA A 282 -3.34 -7.74 -4.99
CA ALA A 282 -2.45 -7.75 -6.13
C ALA A 282 -1.18 -8.59 -5.88
N ILE A 283 -0.56 -8.46 -4.69
CA ILE A 283 0.61 -9.27 -4.33
C ILE A 283 0.25 -10.75 -4.26
N ALA A 284 -0.88 -11.09 -3.62
CA ALA A 284 -1.38 -12.46 -3.53
C ALA A 284 -1.63 -13.07 -4.92
N GLY A 285 -2.28 -12.32 -5.81
CA GLY A 285 -2.53 -12.74 -7.19
C GLY A 285 -1.24 -13.04 -7.96
N ARG A 286 -0.18 -12.25 -7.77
CA ARG A 286 1.12 -12.44 -8.43
C ARG A 286 1.88 -13.67 -7.98
N ILE A 287 1.67 -14.14 -6.76
CA ILE A 287 2.26 -15.39 -6.24
C ILE A 287 1.32 -16.60 -6.35
N GLY A 288 0.09 -16.39 -6.86
CA GLY A 288 -0.91 -17.44 -7.02
C GLY A 288 -1.63 -17.84 -5.73
N VAL A 289 -1.69 -16.95 -4.74
CA VAL A 289 -2.45 -17.15 -3.51
C VAL A 289 -3.85 -16.56 -3.67
N GLU A 290 -4.86 -17.39 -3.49
CA GLU A 290 -6.26 -16.93 -3.48
C GLU A 290 -6.54 -16.11 -2.22
N LEU A 291 -6.88 -14.85 -2.42
CA LEU A 291 -7.25 -13.90 -1.39
C LEU A 291 -8.50 -13.14 -1.85
N ASP A 292 -9.58 -13.24 -1.08
CA ASP A 292 -10.86 -12.65 -1.44
C ASP A 292 -11.31 -11.62 -0.38
N LEU A 293 -12.25 -10.76 -0.70
CA LEU A 293 -12.71 -9.74 0.25
C LEU A 293 -13.34 -10.35 1.50
N GLU A 294 -13.90 -11.57 1.40
CA GLU A 294 -14.47 -12.26 2.55
C GLU A 294 -13.40 -12.65 3.59
N ASP A 295 -12.14 -12.79 3.18
CA ASP A 295 -11.04 -13.00 4.13
C ASP A 295 -10.89 -11.80 5.10
N TRP A 296 -11.14 -10.57 4.65
CA TRP A 296 -11.15 -9.39 5.56
C TRP A 296 -12.29 -9.45 6.55
N THR A 297 -13.45 -9.98 6.15
CA THR A 297 -14.57 -10.22 7.07
C THR A 297 -14.21 -11.33 8.07
N ARG A 298 -13.78 -12.47 7.59
CA ARG A 298 -13.51 -13.65 8.40
C ARG A 298 -12.34 -13.44 9.38
N VAL A 299 -11.25 -12.88 8.91
CA VAL A 299 -10.01 -12.71 9.69
C VAL A 299 -9.99 -11.39 10.45
N GLY A 300 -10.42 -10.29 9.81
CA GLY A 300 -10.32 -8.94 10.36
C GLY A 300 -11.36 -8.60 11.42
N ARG A 301 -12.57 -9.17 11.33
CA ARG A 301 -13.67 -8.88 12.27
C ARG A 301 -13.28 -9.20 13.72
N GLY A 302 -13.69 -8.33 14.64
CA GLY A 302 -13.41 -8.48 16.07
C GLY A 302 -11.94 -8.20 16.44
N THR A 303 -11.14 -7.71 15.52
CA THR A 303 -9.76 -7.29 15.82
C THR A 303 -9.77 -5.85 16.35
N PRO A 304 -9.32 -5.61 17.58
CA PRO A 304 -9.28 -4.26 18.11
C PRO A 304 -8.18 -3.43 17.43
N THR A 305 -8.44 -2.16 17.13
CA THR A 305 -7.38 -1.20 16.80
C THR A 305 -6.70 -0.76 18.10
N ILE A 306 -5.42 -1.11 18.25
CA ILE A 306 -4.65 -0.87 19.46
C ILE A 306 -3.53 0.18 19.29
N VAL A 307 -3.31 0.67 18.07
CA VAL A 307 -2.27 1.67 17.80
C VAL A 307 -2.93 3.05 17.67
N ASP A 308 -2.58 3.95 18.60
CA ASP A 308 -3.16 5.31 18.73
C ASP A 308 -2.38 6.30 17.86
N MET A 309 -2.47 6.11 16.53
CA MET A 309 -1.74 6.92 15.56
C MET A 309 -2.65 7.72 14.63
N GLN A 310 -2.19 8.91 14.22
CA GLN A 310 -2.85 9.69 13.18
C GLN A 310 -2.98 8.87 11.87
N PRO A 311 -4.11 8.99 11.13
CA PRO A 311 -5.21 9.94 11.34
C PRO A 311 -6.27 9.50 12.35
N SER A 312 -6.31 8.22 12.76
CA SER A 312 -7.34 7.71 13.68
C SER A 312 -7.06 8.03 15.16
N GLY A 313 -5.84 8.39 15.51
CA GLY A 313 -5.38 8.67 16.85
C GLY A 313 -4.47 9.89 16.93
N ARG A 314 -3.55 9.89 17.91
CA ARG A 314 -2.79 11.07 18.33
C ARG A 314 -1.34 11.12 17.89
N PHE A 315 -0.67 9.97 17.89
CA PHE A 315 0.80 9.86 17.76
C PHE A 315 1.25 9.68 16.31
N LEU A 316 2.56 9.68 16.09
CA LEU A 316 3.22 9.55 14.79
C LEU A 316 4.17 8.34 14.77
N MET A 317 4.79 8.05 13.63
CA MET A 317 5.61 6.85 13.45
C MET A 317 6.87 6.83 14.33
N GLU A 318 7.41 7.99 14.72
CA GLU A 318 8.55 8.08 15.63
C GLU A 318 8.18 7.53 17.01
N GLU A 319 7.06 7.96 17.60
CA GLU A 319 6.55 7.42 18.86
C GLU A 319 6.20 5.94 18.73
N PHE A 320 5.63 5.53 17.61
CA PHE A 320 5.31 4.12 17.37
C PHE A 320 6.56 3.24 17.41
N TYR A 321 7.65 3.68 16.78
CA TYR A 321 8.91 2.97 16.84
C TYR A 321 9.44 2.86 18.26
N TYR A 322 9.49 3.97 19.00
CA TYR A 322 9.99 3.99 20.38
C TYR A 322 9.05 3.30 21.38
N ALA A 323 7.78 3.12 21.05
CA ALA A 323 6.86 2.32 21.86
C ALA A 323 7.06 0.79 21.69
N GLY A 324 7.87 0.36 20.71
CA GLY A 324 8.15 -1.05 20.42
C GLY A 324 7.88 -1.45 18.96
N GLY A 325 7.22 -0.59 18.19
CA GLY A 325 6.95 -0.79 16.76
C GLY A 325 6.04 -1.98 16.47
N LEU A 326 6.08 -2.47 15.24
CA LEU A 326 5.22 -3.56 14.79
C LEU A 326 5.44 -4.88 15.55
N PRO A 327 6.67 -5.28 15.92
CA PRO A 327 6.87 -6.49 16.70
C PRO A 327 6.13 -6.50 18.05
N ALA A 328 6.01 -5.34 18.72
CA ALA A 328 5.22 -5.22 19.95
C ALA A 328 3.71 -5.38 19.72
N VAL A 329 3.19 -4.89 18.58
CA VAL A 329 1.79 -5.12 18.16
C VAL A 329 1.53 -6.59 17.91
N ILE A 330 2.41 -7.27 17.15
CA ILE A 330 2.30 -8.70 16.84
C ILE A 330 2.39 -9.53 18.13
N ARG A 331 3.27 -9.17 19.08
CA ARG A 331 3.33 -9.82 20.37
C ARG A 331 2.00 -9.71 21.12
N ARG A 332 1.40 -8.53 21.22
CA ARG A 332 0.09 -8.36 21.88
C ARG A 332 -1.02 -9.17 21.23
N LEU A 333 -1.05 -9.24 19.90
CA LEU A 333 -2.00 -10.08 19.19
C LEU A 333 -1.78 -11.57 19.50
N GLY A 334 -0.53 -12.04 19.53
CA GLY A 334 -0.18 -13.43 19.84
C GLY A 334 -0.52 -13.81 21.28
N GLU A 335 -0.14 -13.00 22.27
CA GLU A 335 -0.45 -13.22 23.69
C GLU A 335 -1.96 -13.28 23.96
N SER A 336 -2.76 -12.59 23.15
CA SER A 336 -4.23 -12.57 23.25
C SER A 336 -4.92 -13.61 22.38
N GLY A 337 -4.18 -14.50 21.69
CA GLY A 337 -4.73 -15.51 20.78
C GLY A 337 -5.35 -14.93 19.50
N LEU A 338 -5.04 -13.69 19.18
CA LEU A 338 -5.56 -12.99 18.00
C LEU A 338 -4.64 -13.09 16.77
N LEU A 339 -3.41 -13.59 16.89
CA LEU A 339 -2.52 -13.86 15.76
C LEU A 339 -2.90 -15.20 15.13
N PRO A 340 -3.50 -15.24 13.92
CA PRO A 340 -4.10 -16.47 13.41
C PRO A 340 -3.06 -17.53 13.03
N ASN A 341 -1.88 -17.12 12.59
CA ASN A 341 -0.85 -18.03 12.06
C ASN A 341 0.53 -17.71 12.64
N PRO A 342 0.79 -18.03 13.93
CA PRO A 342 2.04 -17.70 14.62
C PRO A 342 3.28 -18.36 13.99
N ASP A 343 3.11 -19.51 13.34
CA ASP A 343 4.18 -20.30 12.73
C ASP A 343 4.52 -19.86 11.29
N ALA A 344 3.84 -18.83 10.76
CA ALA A 344 4.12 -18.33 9.41
C ALA A 344 5.60 -17.93 9.26
N LEU A 345 6.26 -18.49 8.23
CA LEU A 345 7.69 -18.34 7.98
C LEU A 345 8.01 -16.91 7.50
N THR A 346 9.16 -16.39 7.94
CA THR A 346 9.62 -15.05 7.56
C THR A 346 11.02 -15.09 6.91
N ALA A 347 11.43 -13.98 6.32
CA ALA A 347 12.69 -13.84 5.58
C ALA A 347 13.94 -14.21 6.41
N ASN A 348 13.91 -14.07 7.74
CA ASN A 348 15.04 -14.49 8.57
C ASN A 348 15.07 -16.00 8.89
N GLY A 349 14.14 -16.80 8.32
CA GLY A 349 14.05 -18.24 8.55
C GLY A 349 13.36 -18.65 9.84
N GLN A 350 12.85 -17.69 10.61
CA GLN A 350 12.07 -17.93 11.83
C GLN A 350 10.57 -17.70 11.58
N SER A 351 9.73 -18.23 12.48
CA SER A 351 8.31 -17.88 12.46
C SER A 351 8.08 -16.43 12.89
N ILE A 352 6.97 -15.85 12.47
CA ILE A 352 6.59 -14.49 12.86
C ILE A 352 6.46 -14.36 14.40
N TRP A 353 5.98 -15.40 15.08
CA TRP A 353 5.89 -15.42 16.52
C TRP A 353 7.26 -15.44 17.19
N ASN A 354 8.18 -16.29 16.72
CA ASN A 354 9.55 -16.33 17.27
C ASN A 354 10.27 -15.00 17.16
N ASN A 355 9.98 -14.24 16.11
CA ASN A 355 10.54 -12.89 15.93
C ASN A 355 9.97 -11.87 16.91
N CYS A 356 8.72 -12.04 17.39
CA CYS A 356 7.99 -10.99 18.08
C CYS A 356 7.69 -11.29 19.55
N GLN A 357 7.64 -12.56 19.99
CA GLN A 357 7.19 -12.98 21.34
C GLN A 357 7.92 -12.31 22.50
N ASN A 358 9.17 -11.91 22.31
CA ASN A 358 10.00 -11.26 23.33
C ASN A 358 10.19 -9.76 23.04
N SER A 359 9.45 -9.18 22.09
CA SER A 359 9.62 -7.77 21.74
C SER A 359 9.21 -6.86 22.89
N PRO A 360 10.06 -5.92 23.30
CA PRO A 360 9.72 -5.02 24.37
C PRO A 360 8.62 -4.04 23.94
N GLN A 361 7.88 -3.55 24.92
CA GLN A 361 6.95 -2.45 24.76
C GLN A 361 7.19 -1.42 25.84
N TYR A 362 7.20 -0.14 25.45
CA TYR A 362 7.64 0.95 26.31
C TYR A 362 6.57 2.00 26.54
N ASN A 363 5.47 2.04 25.74
CA ASN A 363 4.44 3.06 25.88
C ASN A 363 3.04 2.51 25.54
N ASP A 364 2.23 2.34 26.59
CA ASP A 364 0.85 1.84 26.52
C ASP A 364 -0.14 2.88 25.97
N GLU A 365 0.24 4.14 25.84
CA GLU A 365 -0.60 5.15 25.19
C GLU A 365 -0.54 5.03 23.67
N VAL A 366 0.62 4.67 23.10
CA VAL A 366 0.85 4.53 21.67
C VAL A 366 0.40 3.16 21.17
N ILE A 367 0.85 2.08 21.86
CA ILE A 367 0.41 0.70 21.58
C ILE A 367 -0.42 0.24 22.77
N ARG A 368 -1.73 0.40 22.67
CA ARG A 368 -2.69 0.21 23.75
C ARG A 368 -2.87 -1.26 24.13
N PRO A 369 -3.21 -1.58 25.38
CA PRO A 369 -3.65 -2.90 25.77
C PRO A 369 -4.87 -3.37 24.97
N ILE A 370 -4.97 -4.68 24.73
CA ILE A 370 -6.09 -5.28 23.96
C ILE A 370 -7.46 -5.00 24.62
N ASP A 371 -7.51 -4.95 25.93
CA ASP A 371 -8.71 -4.67 26.72
C ASP A 371 -9.09 -3.18 26.78
N LYS A 372 -8.20 -2.29 26.30
CA LYS A 372 -8.42 -0.84 26.23
C LYS A 372 -8.07 -0.29 24.84
N PRO A 373 -8.66 -0.82 23.77
CA PRO A 373 -8.31 -0.43 22.41
C PRO A 373 -8.78 0.99 22.08
N LEU A 374 -8.27 1.53 20.98
CA LEU A 374 -8.78 2.77 20.38
C LEU A 374 -10.18 2.54 19.80
N VAL A 375 -10.35 1.39 19.10
CA VAL A 375 -11.62 0.93 18.52
C VAL A 375 -11.74 -0.57 18.80
N ALA A 376 -12.88 -1.00 19.33
CA ALA A 376 -13.09 -2.39 19.75
C ALA A 376 -13.13 -3.38 18.57
N ASP A 377 -13.70 -2.99 17.43
CA ASP A 377 -13.64 -3.72 16.17
C ASP A 377 -13.09 -2.80 15.08
N GLY A 378 -11.77 -2.87 14.87
CA GLY A 378 -11.03 -2.09 13.89
C GLY A 378 -10.89 -2.76 12.54
N GLY A 379 -11.45 -3.96 12.37
CA GLY A 379 -11.44 -4.68 11.10
C GLY A 379 -12.14 -3.89 10.01
N LEU A 380 -11.54 -3.85 8.80
CA LEU A 380 -12.18 -3.19 7.67
C LEU A 380 -13.56 -3.79 7.40
N CYS A 381 -14.56 -2.93 7.27
CA CYS A 381 -15.92 -3.33 6.97
C CYS A 381 -16.07 -3.55 5.47
N ILE A 382 -16.27 -4.79 5.06
CA ILE A 382 -16.63 -5.14 3.69
C ILE A 382 -18.16 -5.07 3.57
N LEU A 383 -18.62 -4.23 2.65
CA LEU A 383 -20.04 -3.95 2.42
C LEU A 383 -20.50 -4.59 1.11
N ARG A 384 -21.66 -5.23 1.12
CA ARG A 384 -22.29 -5.81 -0.06
C ARG A 384 -23.74 -5.36 -0.18
N GLY A 385 -24.32 -5.49 -1.36
CA GLY A 385 -25.70 -5.13 -1.66
C GLY A 385 -25.88 -4.84 -3.13
N ASN A 386 -27.08 -4.37 -3.52
CA ASN A 386 -27.35 -4.06 -4.91
C ASN A 386 -26.50 -2.90 -5.45
N LEU A 387 -25.97 -2.03 -4.56
CA LEU A 387 -25.05 -0.94 -4.94
C LEU A 387 -23.60 -1.39 -5.06
N SER A 388 -23.20 -2.44 -4.36
CA SER A 388 -21.82 -2.99 -4.36
C SER A 388 -21.83 -4.51 -4.38
N PRO A 389 -22.30 -5.16 -5.47
CA PRO A 389 -22.47 -6.61 -5.51
C PRO A 389 -21.16 -7.38 -5.37
N ARG A 390 -20.03 -6.82 -5.80
CA ARG A 390 -18.68 -7.40 -5.64
C ARG A 390 -17.96 -6.92 -4.38
N GLY A 391 -18.47 -5.88 -3.73
CA GLY A 391 -18.00 -5.35 -2.46
C GLY A 391 -17.61 -3.88 -2.49
N ALA A 392 -17.54 -3.31 -1.31
CA ALA A 392 -16.99 -1.98 -1.02
C ALA A 392 -16.32 -2.03 0.35
N VAL A 393 -15.49 -1.05 0.69
CA VAL A 393 -14.66 -1.05 1.90
C VAL A 393 -14.89 0.22 2.69
N LEU A 394 -15.12 0.08 4.00
CA LEU A 394 -15.14 1.20 4.95
C LEU A 394 -14.16 0.92 6.10
N LYS A 395 -13.49 1.97 6.58
CA LYS A 395 -12.55 1.91 7.71
C LYS A 395 -13.25 2.37 9.00
N PRO A 396 -13.63 1.47 9.91
CA PRO A 396 -14.36 1.86 11.14
C PRO A 396 -13.55 2.78 12.05
N SER A 397 -12.23 2.62 12.12
CA SER A 397 -11.36 3.44 12.97
C SER A 397 -11.24 4.91 12.53
N ALA A 398 -11.72 5.25 11.33
CA ALA A 398 -11.76 6.62 10.81
C ALA A 398 -13.18 7.17 10.69
N ALA A 399 -14.21 6.33 10.84
CA ALA A 399 -15.61 6.68 10.66
C ALA A 399 -16.24 7.24 11.94
N THR A 400 -17.26 8.08 11.77
CA THR A 400 -18.11 8.53 12.89
C THR A 400 -19.10 7.42 13.27
N PRO A 401 -19.06 6.89 14.51
CA PRO A 401 -19.88 5.74 14.89
C PRO A 401 -21.38 5.90 14.62
N ALA A 402 -21.93 7.09 14.82
CA ALA A 402 -23.35 7.38 14.58
C ALA A 402 -23.76 7.30 13.08
N LEU A 403 -22.79 7.42 12.16
CA LEU A 403 -23.04 7.35 10.72
C LEU A 403 -22.82 5.95 10.14
N MET A 404 -22.33 4.98 10.92
CA MET A 404 -22.13 3.61 10.45
C MET A 404 -23.43 2.83 10.23
N GLN A 405 -24.57 3.38 10.68
CA GLN A 405 -25.92 2.98 10.31
C GLN A 405 -26.67 4.22 9.87
N HIS A 406 -26.88 4.38 8.57
CA HIS A 406 -27.42 5.61 8.01
C HIS A 406 -28.27 5.34 6.76
N ARG A 407 -29.36 6.09 6.61
CA ARG A 407 -30.16 6.12 5.39
C ARG A 407 -30.38 7.57 5.00
N GLY A 408 -29.86 7.96 3.84
CA GLY A 408 -29.89 9.34 3.38
C GLY A 408 -30.14 9.48 1.88
N ARG A 409 -30.55 10.68 1.49
CA ARG A 409 -30.77 11.06 0.10
C ARG A 409 -29.42 11.28 -0.61
N ALA A 410 -29.25 10.70 -1.77
CA ALA A 410 -28.03 10.84 -2.57
C ALA A 410 -27.92 12.25 -3.19
N VAL A 411 -26.72 12.84 -3.04
CA VAL A 411 -26.24 13.99 -3.82
C VAL A 411 -25.11 13.49 -4.69
N VAL A 412 -25.38 13.40 -6.00
CA VAL A 412 -24.52 12.72 -6.95
C VAL A 412 -23.63 13.71 -7.69
N PHE A 413 -22.35 13.35 -7.78
CA PHE A 413 -21.34 13.96 -8.63
C PHE A 413 -20.91 12.94 -9.67
N GLU A 414 -21.08 13.29 -10.95
CA GLU A 414 -20.82 12.36 -12.05
C GLU A 414 -19.33 12.02 -12.23
N ASN A 415 -18.45 12.96 -11.84
CA ASN A 415 -17.00 12.77 -11.80
C ASN A 415 -16.36 13.81 -10.87
N PHE A 416 -15.03 13.74 -10.71
CA PHE A 416 -14.30 14.64 -9.82
C PHE A 416 -14.34 16.12 -10.23
N ASP A 417 -14.44 16.42 -11.53
CA ASP A 417 -14.55 17.80 -12.00
C ASP A 417 -15.95 18.38 -11.70
N ASP A 418 -17.00 17.60 -11.87
CA ASP A 418 -18.37 17.96 -11.44
C ASP A 418 -18.42 18.20 -9.92
N TYR A 419 -17.78 17.33 -9.13
CA TYR A 419 -17.64 17.54 -7.69
C TYR A 419 -16.97 18.88 -7.36
N LYS A 420 -15.81 19.18 -7.96
CA LYS A 420 -15.11 20.46 -7.73
C LYS A 420 -15.94 21.69 -8.11
N ALA A 421 -16.68 21.58 -9.18
CA ALA A 421 -17.52 22.67 -9.67
C ALA A 421 -18.72 22.98 -8.74
N ARG A 422 -19.29 21.94 -8.12
CA ARG A 422 -20.58 22.05 -7.42
C ARG A 422 -20.51 21.99 -5.89
N ILE A 423 -19.48 21.42 -5.30
CA ILE A 423 -19.43 21.18 -3.84
C ILE A 423 -19.54 22.47 -3.01
N ALA A 424 -19.04 23.59 -3.53
CA ALA A 424 -19.08 24.88 -2.88
C ALA A 424 -20.29 25.77 -3.30
N ASP A 425 -21.16 25.27 -4.18
CA ASP A 425 -22.33 25.99 -4.64
C ASP A 425 -23.32 26.18 -3.47
N PRO A 426 -23.68 27.42 -3.10
CA PRO A 426 -24.66 27.68 -2.05
C PRO A 426 -26.04 27.12 -2.36
N ASP A 427 -26.39 26.98 -3.65
CA ASP A 427 -27.67 26.47 -4.11
C ASP A 427 -27.70 24.93 -4.25
N LEU A 428 -26.56 24.24 -4.02
CA LEU A 428 -26.53 22.78 -4.01
C LEU A 428 -27.53 22.23 -3.00
N ASP A 429 -28.51 21.44 -3.43
CA ASP A 429 -29.51 20.83 -2.55
C ASP A 429 -28.91 19.72 -1.70
N VAL A 430 -28.32 20.12 -0.57
CA VAL A 430 -27.62 19.23 0.37
C VAL A 430 -27.79 19.70 1.81
N ASP A 431 -28.00 18.75 2.71
CA ASP A 431 -27.96 18.89 4.16
C ASP A 431 -27.14 17.79 4.82
N GLU A 432 -27.02 17.83 6.14
CA GLU A 432 -26.22 16.89 6.94
C GLU A 432 -26.69 15.44 6.90
N THR A 433 -27.93 15.17 6.45
CA THR A 433 -28.50 13.83 6.35
C THR A 433 -28.26 13.17 5.00
N CYS A 434 -27.77 13.94 4.02
CA CYS A 434 -27.51 13.45 2.68
C CYS A 434 -26.31 12.51 2.62
N VAL A 435 -26.26 11.68 1.58
CA VAL A 435 -25.14 10.83 1.19
C VAL A 435 -24.47 11.43 -0.04
N LEU A 436 -23.20 11.79 0.04
CA LEU A 436 -22.44 12.29 -1.10
C LEU A 436 -21.96 11.11 -1.94
N VAL A 437 -22.22 11.11 -3.24
CA VAL A 437 -21.85 10.03 -4.17
C VAL A 437 -20.97 10.58 -5.27
N LEU A 438 -19.73 10.05 -5.38
CA LEU A 438 -18.80 10.36 -6.46
C LEU A 438 -18.64 9.15 -7.38
N LYS A 439 -19.03 9.30 -8.64
CA LYS A 439 -18.90 8.27 -9.68
C LYS A 439 -17.64 8.45 -10.53
N ASN A 440 -17.33 7.44 -11.31
CA ASN A 440 -16.30 7.47 -12.36
C ASN A 440 -14.91 7.90 -11.85
N ALA A 441 -14.58 7.49 -10.64
CA ALA A 441 -13.29 7.74 -10.01
C ALA A 441 -12.54 6.44 -9.65
N GLY A 442 -13.05 5.31 -10.14
CA GLY A 442 -12.48 3.97 -9.99
C GLY A 442 -11.34 3.68 -10.99
N PRO A 443 -10.89 2.41 -11.07
CA PRO A 443 -9.73 2.02 -11.87
C PRO A 443 -9.77 2.45 -13.33
N LYS A 444 -10.90 2.32 -14.01
CA LYS A 444 -11.08 2.71 -15.42
C LYS A 444 -11.61 4.13 -15.58
N GLY A 445 -12.53 4.54 -14.71
CA GLY A 445 -13.15 5.86 -14.79
C GLY A 445 -12.17 7.01 -14.52
N TYR A 446 -11.24 6.79 -13.60
CA TYR A 446 -10.09 7.67 -13.36
C TYR A 446 -8.83 6.81 -13.34
N PRO A 447 -8.12 6.64 -14.46
CA PRO A 447 -6.99 5.72 -14.53
C PRO A 447 -5.97 5.89 -13.41
N GLY A 448 -5.75 4.80 -12.67
CA GLY A 448 -5.00 4.81 -11.42
C GLY A 448 -5.86 4.99 -10.18
N MET A 449 -7.19 5.15 -10.29
CA MET A 449 -8.09 5.18 -9.14
C MET A 449 -7.61 6.19 -8.08
N ALA A 450 -7.69 7.49 -8.38
CA ALA A 450 -7.15 8.56 -7.54
C ALA A 450 -7.72 8.56 -6.10
N GLU A 451 -7.00 9.19 -5.17
CA GLU A 451 -7.40 9.30 -3.75
C GLU A 451 -8.38 10.47 -3.52
N VAL A 452 -9.48 10.49 -4.26
CA VAL A 452 -10.48 11.56 -4.24
C VAL A 452 -11.79 11.19 -3.53
N GLY A 453 -11.90 9.93 -3.08
CA GLY A 453 -13.14 9.40 -2.49
C GLY A 453 -13.53 10.02 -1.14
N ASN A 454 -12.58 10.63 -0.43
CA ASN A 454 -12.85 11.30 0.85
C ASN A 454 -13.57 12.63 0.71
N MET A 455 -13.85 13.11 -0.47
CA MET A 455 -14.59 14.35 -0.77
C MET A 455 -14.71 15.33 0.41
N GLY A 456 -14.35 16.59 0.25
CA GLY A 456 -14.61 17.61 1.27
C GLY A 456 -16.12 17.84 1.44
N LEU A 457 -16.55 18.26 2.61
CA LEU A 457 -17.95 18.54 2.88
C LEU A 457 -18.38 19.91 2.30
N PRO A 458 -19.68 20.09 1.94
CA PRO A 458 -20.20 21.37 1.50
C PRO A 458 -19.96 22.46 2.55
N PRO A 459 -19.48 23.67 2.18
CA PRO A 459 -19.21 24.76 3.13
C PRO A 459 -20.41 25.11 4.01
N LYS A 460 -21.63 25.05 3.46
CA LYS A 460 -22.85 25.35 4.21
C LYS A 460 -23.19 24.31 5.28
N VAL A 461 -22.72 23.07 5.12
CA VAL A 461 -22.87 22.01 6.12
C VAL A 461 -21.79 22.18 7.20
N LEU A 462 -20.56 22.46 6.79
CA LEU A 462 -19.45 22.79 7.70
C LEU A 462 -19.79 23.98 8.59
N ALA A 463 -20.44 25.03 8.05
CA ALA A 463 -20.86 26.22 8.79
C ALA A 463 -21.88 25.94 9.92
N LYS A 464 -22.59 24.79 9.86
CA LYS A 464 -23.45 24.30 10.93
C LYS A 464 -22.70 23.52 12.02
N GLY A 465 -21.38 23.36 11.91
CA GLY A 465 -20.56 22.59 12.84
C GLY A 465 -20.56 21.08 12.57
N VAL A 466 -21.09 20.62 11.44
CA VAL A 466 -21.05 19.22 11.01
C VAL A 466 -19.65 18.92 10.47
N THR A 467 -19.02 17.89 10.98
CA THR A 467 -17.63 17.51 10.65
C THR A 467 -17.53 16.23 9.83
N ASP A 468 -18.62 15.48 9.65
CA ASP A 468 -18.65 14.25 8.85
C ASP A 468 -20.02 14.01 8.22
N MET A 469 -20.04 13.35 7.07
CA MET A 469 -21.21 12.87 6.34
C MET A 469 -20.85 11.53 5.68
N VAL A 470 -21.86 10.71 5.38
CA VAL A 470 -21.64 9.50 4.58
C VAL A 470 -21.23 9.88 3.16
N ARG A 471 -20.11 9.32 2.69
CA ARG A 471 -19.56 9.50 1.35
C ARG A 471 -19.35 8.15 0.71
N ILE A 472 -19.68 8.01 -0.57
CA ILE A 472 -19.60 6.75 -1.32
C ILE A 472 -18.90 7.00 -2.65
N SER A 473 -17.93 6.17 -3.00
CA SER A 473 -17.24 6.27 -4.29
C SER A 473 -16.60 4.93 -4.70
N ASP A 474 -16.40 4.77 -6.00
CA ASP A 474 -15.51 3.76 -6.58
C ASP A 474 -14.03 4.15 -6.49
N ALA A 475 -13.71 5.35 -5.99
CA ALA A 475 -12.36 5.85 -5.75
C ALA A 475 -11.67 5.21 -4.54
N ARG A 476 -10.38 5.56 -4.35
CA ARG A 476 -9.63 5.41 -3.10
C ARG A 476 -9.69 6.71 -2.28
N MET A 477 -9.23 6.65 -1.03
CA MET A 477 -8.89 7.83 -0.25
C MET A 477 -7.44 7.75 0.25
N SER A 478 -6.86 8.88 0.57
CA SER A 478 -5.58 8.95 1.26
C SER A 478 -5.64 8.17 2.58
N GLY A 479 -4.59 7.43 2.90
CA GLY A 479 -4.46 6.78 4.20
C GLY A 479 -4.45 7.76 5.39
N THR A 480 -4.27 9.06 5.12
CA THR A 480 -4.30 10.15 6.11
C THR A 480 -5.66 10.83 6.22
N ALA A 481 -6.65 10.46 5.41
CA ALA A 481 -8.01 10.98 5.46
C ALA A 481 -8.83 10.29 6.56
N TYR A 482 -9.89 10.97 6.99
CA TYR A 482 -10.84 10.47 7.99
C TYR A 482 -12.28 10.72 7.56
N GLY A 483 -13.23 10.10 8.25
CA GLY A 483 -14.65 10.22 8.08
C GLY A 483 -15.32 8.92 7.62
N THR A 484 -16.65 8.95 7.55
CA THR A 484 -17.49 7.82 7.14
C THR A 484 -17.52 7.73 5.62
N VAL A 485 -16.52 7.03 5.06
CA VAL A 485 -16.31 6.94 3.62
C VAL A 485 -16.35 5.49 3.17
N VAL A 486 -17.28 5.16 2.28
CA VAL A 486 -17.36 3.88 1.57
C VAL A 486 -16.58 4.02 0.27
N LEU A 487 -15.60 3.18 0.08
CA LEU A 487 -14.61 3.22 -1.00
C LEU A 487 -14.60 1.93 -1.80
N HIS A 488 -13.90 1.97 -2.94
CA HIS A 488 -13.65 0.77 -3.74
C HIS A 488 -14.95 0.06 -4.17
N VAL A 489 -16.04 0.82 -4.37
CA VAL A 489 -17.32 0.22 -4.82
C VAL A 489 -17.08 -0.55 -6.11
N ALA A 490 -17.37 -1.85 -6.07
CA ALA A 490 -17.12 -2.74 -7.19
C ALA A 490 -18.39 -3.54 -7.59
N PRO A 491 -18.64 -3.67 -8.91
CA PRO A 491 -17.91 -3.03 -10.03
C PRO A 491 -18.03 -1.50 -10.02
N GLU A 492 -16.98 -0.80 -10.50
CA GLU A 492 -16.97 0.65 -10.62
C GLU A 492 -18.02 1.19 -11.62
N ALA A 493 -18.38 2.47 -11.52
CA ALA A 493 -19.35 3.11 -12.41
C ALA A 493 -18.93 3.02 -13.89
N ALA A 494 -17.67 3.32 -14.20
CA ALA A 494 -17.14 3.28 -15.58
C ALA A 494 -17.11 1.87 -16.22
N ALA A 495 -17.16 0.83 -15.40
CA ALA A 495 -17.29 -0.56 -15.84
C ALA A 495 -18.76 -1.03 -15.91
N GLY A 496 -19.73 -0.11 -15.80
CA GLY A 496 -21.17 -0.42 -15.81
C GLY A 496 -21.68 -0.96 -14.47
N GLY A 497 -20.98 -0.73 -13.38
CA GLY A 497 -21.42 -1.11 -12.04
C GLY A 497 -22.63 -0.29 -11.56
N PRO A 498 -23.34 -0.81 -10.54
CA PRO A 498 -24.59 -0.19 -10.04
C PRO A 498 -24.44 1.26 -9.55
N LEU A 499 -23.23 1.67 -9.13
CA LEU A 499 -22.96 3.06 -8.76
C LEU A 499 -23.29 4.04 -9.90
N ALA A 500 -23.12 3.63 -11.16
CA ALA A 500 -23.48 4.44 -12.34
C ALA A 500 -24.97 4.78 -12.41
N ALA A 501 -25.83 3.88 -11.89
CA ALA A 501 -27.28 4.03 -11.94
C ALA A 501 -27.86 4.96 -10.86
N VAL A 502 -27.06 5.36 -9.86
CA VAL A 502 -27.52 6.26 -8.78
C VAL A 502 -27.87 7.63 -9.35
N ARG A 503 -28.99 8.20 -8.90
CA ARG A 503 -29.46 9.53 -9.30
C ARG A 503 -29.61 10.44 -8.09
N ASN A 504 -29.55 11.77 -8.30
CA ASN A 504 -29.88 12.72 -7.24
C ASN A 504 -31.28 12.43 -6.71
N GLY A 505 -31.41 12.41 -5.38
CA GLY A 505 -32.68 12.16 -4.72
C GLY A 505 -32.97 10.70 -4.38
N ASP A 506 -32.23 9.74 -4.93
CA ASP A 506 -32.33 8.33 -4.51
C ASP A 506 -31.95 8.18 -3.03
N PHE A 507 -32.54 7.20 -2.35
CA PHE A 507 -32.13 6.89 -0.99
C PHE A 507 -31.12 5.75 -0.98
N ILE A 508 -30.07 5.91 -0.16
CA ILE A 508 -29.04 4.89 0.04
C ILE A 508 -28.99 4.52 1.52
N GLU A 509 -28.93 3.23 1.79
CA GLU A 509 -28.79 2.66 3.12
C GLU A 509 -27.35 2.11 3.30
N LEU A 510 -26.69 2.58 4.34
CA LEU A 510 -25.44 2.07 4.87
C LEU A 510 -25.73 1.37 6.21
N ASP A 511 -25.43 0.09 6.31
CA ASP A 511 -25.47 -0.68 7.55
C ASP A 511 -24.16 -1.45 7.71
N CYS A 512 -23.21 -0.90 8.48
CA CYS A 512 -21.92 -1.53 8.72
C CYS A 512 -22.05 -2.79 9.58
N ALA A 513 -23.00 -2.85 10.51
CA ALA A 513 -23.22 -4.03 11.35
C ALA A 513 -23.76 -5.21 10.53
N GLY A 514 -24.75 -4.94 9.68
CA GLY A 514 -25.30 -5.88 8.70
C GLY A 514 -24.46 -6.06 7.44
N ARG A 515 -23.33 -5.30 7.30
CA ARG A 515 -22.44 -5.31 6.13
C ARG A 515 -23.16 -5.04 4.81
N ARG A 516 -24.11 -4.11 4.83
CA ARG A 516 -25.00 -3.81 3.71
C ARG A 516 -24.76 -2.40 3.18
N LEU A 517 -24.70 -2.30 1.85
CA LEU A 517 -24.75 -1.05 1.10
C LEU A 517 -25.83 -1.19 0.02
N HIS A 518 -26.92 -0.45 0.16
CA HIS A 518 -28.11 -0.69 -0.64
C HIS A 518 -28.67 0.61 -1.22
N LEU A 519 -28.98 0.59 -2.51
CA LEU A 519 -29.76 1.59 -3.20
C LEU A 519 -31.24 1.21 -3.09
N ASP A 520 -32.07 2.08 -2.51
CA ASP A 520 -33.47 1.82 -2.19
C ASP A 520 -34.38 2.04 -3.41
N ILE A 521 -34.19 1.17 -4.41
CA ILE A 521 -35.01 1.05 -5.62
C ILE A 521 -35.24 -0.43 -5.90
N SER A 522 -36.26 -0.76 -6.72
CA SER A 522 -36.50 -2.16 -7.09
C SER A 522 -35.39 -2.69 -8.03
N ASP A 523 -35.25 -4.00 -8.05
CA ASP A 523 -34.27 -4.65 -8.96
C ASP A 523 -34.61 -4.39 -10.43
N GLU A 524 -35.90 -4.32 -10.77
CA GLU A 524 -36.37 -4.02 -12.13
C GLU A 524 -35.97 -2.59 -12.54
N GLU A 525 -36.12 -1.62 -11.63
CA GLU A 525 -35.70 -0.24 -11.88
C GLU A 525 -34.18 -0.13 -12.01
N LEU A 526 -33.44 -0.81 -11.14
CA LEU A 526 -31.99 -0.85 -11.23
C LEU A 526 -31.52 -1.41 -12.57
N GLN A 527 -32.10 -2.53 -13.02
CA GLN A 527 -31.78 -3.13 -14.32
C GLN A 527 -32.16 -2.22 -15.49
N ALA A 528 -33.31 -1.56 -15.44
CA ALA A 528 -33.72 -0.60 -16.46
C ALA A 528 -32.72 0.56 -16.55
N ARG A 529 -32.33 1.14 -15.41
CA ARG A 529 -31.34 2.24 -15.36
C ARG A 529 -29.98 1.80 -15.91
N LEU A 530 -29.52 0.59 -15.57
CA LEU A 530 -28.25 0.04 -16.06
C LEU A 530 -28.27 -0.20 -17.57
N SER A 531 -29.41 -0.65 -18.11
CA SER A 531 -29.61 -0.86 -19.55
C SER A 531 -29.62 0.44 -20.35
N ASP A 532 -30.04 1.55 -19.73
CA ASP A 532 -30.08 2.88 -20.34
C ASP A 532 -28.75 3.64 -20.27
N LEU A 533 -27.74 3.10 -19.56
CA LEU A 533 -26.43 3.75 -19.44
C LEU A 533 -25.78 3.92 -20.81
N LYS A 534 -25.40 5.14 -21.11
CA LYS A 534 -24.58 5.43 -22.29
C LYS A 534 -23.10 5.23 -21.93
N PRO A 535 -22.30 4.63 -22.82
CA PRO A 535 -20.86 4.58 -22.61
C PRO A 535 -20.31 5.99 -22.34
N ASP A 536 -19.50 6.12 -21.29
CA ASP A 536 -18.81 7.38 -21.03
C ASP A 536 -17.83 7.68 -22.15
N THR A 537 -18.10 8.73 -22.92
CA THR A 537 -17.25 9.19 -24.02
C THR A 537 -16.11 10.12 -23.54
N SER A 538 -16.06 10.46 -22.26
CA SER A 538 -14.98 11.28 -21.67
C SER A 538 -13.63 10.53 -21.64
N ALA A 539 -13.63 9.21 -21.79
CA ALA A 539 -12.45 8.34 -21.91
C ALA A 539 -11.51 8.66 -23.10
N LYS A 540 -11.80 9.69 -23.92
CA LYS A 540 -10.91 10.14 -25.01
C LYS A 540 -9.53 10.61 -24.55
N ILE A 541 -9.36 11.00 -23.28
CA ILE A 541 -8.07 11.45 -22.71
C ILE A 541 -7.05 10.30 -22.65
N PHE A 542 -7.51 9.04 -22.67
CA PHE A 542 -6.67 7.85 -22.48
C PHE A 542 -6.68 6.92 -23.71
N SER A 543 -6.66 7.52 -24.91
CA SER A 543 -6.80 6.78 -26.17
C SER A 543 -5.50 6.16 -26.69
N SER A 544 -4.36 6.40 -26.06
CA SER A 544 -3.03 5.93 -26.51
C SER A 544 -2.04 5.77 -25.36
N GLY A 545 -0.88 5.16 -25.65
CA GLY A 545 0.21 5.00 -24.70
C GLY A 545 -0.13 4.11 -23.50
N TYR A 546 0.61 4.29 -22.41
CA TYR A 546 0.44 3.50 -21.20
C TYR A 546 -0.97 3.63 -20.59
N SER A 547 -1.56 4.81 -20.64
CA SER A 547 -2.91 5.03 -20.10
C SER A 547 -3.96 4.20 -20.83
N ARG A 548 -3.81 3.98 -22.16
CA ARG A 548 -4.69 3.08 -22.92
C ARG A 548 -4.52 1.62 -22.48
N LEU A 549 -3.27 1.15 -22.39
CA LEU A 549 -2.97 -0.19 -21.90
C LEU A 549 -3.55 -0.40 -20.48
N TYR A 550 -3.43 0.62 -19.62
CA TYR A 550 -3.99 0.56 -18.27
C TYR A 550 -5.50 0.36 -18.28
N VAL A 551 -6.25 1.19 -19.02
CA VAL A 551 -7.72 1.13 -19.06
C VAL A 551 -8.22 -0.17 -19.67
N ASP A 552 -7.52 -0.69 -20.70
CA ASP A 552 -7.92 -1.93 -21.37
C ASP A 552 -7.75 -3.16 -20.47
N HIS A 553 -6.72 -3.18 -19.60
CA HIS A 553 -6.30 -4.37 -18.87
C HIS A 553 -6.46 -4.31 -17.34
N VAL A 554 -6.76 -3.15 -16.76
CA VAL A 554 -6.88 -3.05 -15.32
C VAL A 554 -8.11 -3.82 -14.80
N LEU A 555 -7.86 -4.66 -13.79
CA LEU A 555 -8.88 -5.35 -13.01
C LEU A 555 -9.55 -4.39 -12.02
N GLN A 556 -10.70 -4.79 -11.49
CA GLN A 556 -11.46 -4.01 -10.54
C GLN A 556 -10.80 -3.97 -9.15
N ALA A 557 -11.28 -3.10 -8.27
CA ALA A 557 -10.71 -2.89 -6.94
C ALA A 557 -10.74 -4.15 -6.07
N ASP A 558 -11.81 -4.93 -6.14
CA ASP A 558 -11.96 -6.21 -5.45
C ASP A 558 -11.05 -7.32 -5.98
N GLU A 559 -10.41 -7.09 -7.12
CA GLU A 559 -9.39 -7.96 -7.73
C GLU A 559 -7.95 -7.40 -7.59
N GLY A 560 -7.80 -6.25 -6.91
CA GLY A 560 -6.49 -5.64 -6.61
C GLY A 560 -5.98 -4.64 -7.64
N CYS A 561 -6.77 -4.24 -8.63
CA CYS A 561 -6.38 -3.30 -9.70
C CYS A 561 -5.07 -3.68 -10.40
N ASP A 562 -4.75 -4.97 -10.51
CA ASP A 562 -3.62 -5.44 -11.31
C ASP A 562 -4.01 -5.50 -12.79
N PHE A 563 -3.08 -5.81 -13.69
CA PHE A 563 -3.43 -6.13 -15.06
C PHE A 563 -3.81 -7.61 -15.16
N ASP A 564 -4.85 -7.91 -15.93
CA ASP A 564 -5.40 -9.25 -16.13
C ASP A 564 -4.33 -10.27 -16.60
N PHE A 565 -3.43 -9.84 -17.51
CA PHE A 565 -2.35 -10.67 -18.05
C PHE A 565 -1.14 -10.81 -17.11
N LEU A 566 -1.13 -10.11 -15.96
CA LEU A 566 -0.04 -10.17 -14.99
C LEU A 566 -0.36 -11.02 -13.75
N VAL A 567 -1.60 -11.45 -13.57
CA VAL A 567 -1.99 -12.33 -12.47
C VAL A 567 -1.34 -13.70 -12.63
N GLY A 568 -0.81 -14.23 -11.55
CA GLY A 568 -0.11 -15.52 -11.47
C GLY A 568 1.41 -15.40 -11.44
N CYS A 569 2.04 -16.46 -10.96
CA CYS A 569 3.50 -16.57 -10.91
C CYS A 569 4.04 -17.09 -12.26
N ARG A 570 4.92 -16.34 -12.88
CA ARG A 570 5.56 -16.70 -14.16
C ARG A 570 6.92 -17.34 -14.00
N GLY A 571 7.48 -17.30 -12.79
CA GLY A 571 8.83 -17.78 -12.52
C GLY A 571 9.93 -16.92 -13.16
N SER A 572 11.17 -17.36 -13.00
CA SER A 572 12.37 -16.60 -13.42
C SER A 572 13.04 -17.14 -14.68
N GLU A 573 12.50 -18.16 -15.32
CA GLU A 573 13.07 -18.75 -16.54
C GLU A 573 12.74 -17.90 -17.77
N VAL A 574 13.76 -17.65 -18.60
CA VAL A 574 13.64 -16.93 -19.88
C VAL A 574 14.52 -17.61 -20.95
N PRO A 575 14.15 -17.51 -22.24
CA PRO A 575 15.05 -17.89 -23.34
C PRO A 575 16.33 -17.05 -23.30
N ARG A 576 17.53 -17.69 -23.49
CA ARG A 576 18.84 -17.01 -23.37
C ARG A 576 19.60 -16.91 -24.69
N HIS A 577 19.11 -17.49 -25.75
CA HIS A 577 19.77 -17.45 -27.05
C HIS A 577 19.33 -16.18 -27.79
N SER A 578 20.21 -15.19 -27.85
CA SER A 578 19.97 -13.92 -28.55
C SER A 578 20.99 -13.68 -29.70
N HIS A 579 22.04 -14.52 -29.79
CA HIS A 579 23.13 -14.38 -30.76
C HIS A 579 23.55 -15.74 -31.36
#